data_aa10d960b1a6ecab476ba211583786ef
#
_entry.id   aa10d960b1a6ecab476ba211583786ef
#
_cell.length_a   1.000
_cell.length_b   1.000
_cell.length_c   1.000
_cell.angle_alpha   90.00
_cell.angle_beta   90.00
_cell.angle_gamma   90.00
#
_symmetry.space_group_name_H-M   'P 1'
#
loop_
_entity.id
_entity.type
_entity.pdbx_description
1 polymer ?
#
loop_
_entity_poly.entity_id
_entity_poly.type
_entity_poly.pdbx_seq_one_letter_code
_entity_poly.pdbx_strand_id
1 'polypeptide(L)'
;MLPACSRVPELPPAPARPAEDTGQVSQLPPYKIQVGDILDLRLMLNPELNEEITVRPDGHISTTLVHDELAYGRTVPELTTALLTDYGHELRKPRLSVELKSFAPTRIYVGGEVNNPGEFITVGPTLTLAQAIARAGGLKLMLGDENKVFIIRRGPNDVPQYLSARLQDVMWGKDPASDIRLAPYDVVYVPLSGVAEVYRFFQQYLLSFVPVSWGFSYVINSNPASSVVPVK
;
A
#
# COMPACT_ATOMS: atom_id res chain seq x y z
N MET A 1 -22.04 -40.31 -14.23
CA MET A 1 -21.49 -39.52 -13.10
C MET A 1 -21.83 -38.06 -13.38
N LEU A 2 -22.83 -37.53 -12.67
CA LEU A 2 -23.21 -36.10 -12.78
C LEU A 2 -22.19 -35.25 -11.99
N PRO A 3 -21.73 -34.12 -12.55
CA PRO A 3 -20.84 -33.23 -11.78
C PRO A 3 -21.62 -32.66 -10.60
N ALA A 4 -21.06 -32.79 -9.41
CA ALA A 4 -21.57 -32.15 -8.22
C ALA A 4 -21.52 -30.62 -8.43
N CYS A 5 -22.69 -30.02 -8.62
CA CYS A 5 -22.82 -28.56 -8.48
C CYS A 5 -22.28 -28.19 -7.09
N SER A 6 -21.16 -27.48 -7.04
CA SER A 6 -20.67 -26.88 -5.80
C SER A 6 -21.77 -25.94 -5.29
N ARG A 7 -22.46 -26.34 -4.21
CA ARG A 7 -23.43 -25.47 -3.55
C ARG A 7 -22.68 -24.26 -3.02
N VAL A 8 -23.12 -23.09 -3.45
CA VAL A 8 -22.69 -21.82 -2.80
C VAL A 8 -23.02 -21.95 -1.33
N PRO A 9 -22.08 -21.73 -0.40
CA PRO A 9 -22.37 -21.79 1.02
C PRO A 9 -23.49 -20.80 1.34
N GLU A 10 -24.49 -21.26 2.09
CA GLU A 10 -25.59 -20.43 2.55
C GLU A 10 -25.04 -19.49 3.63
N LEU A 11 -24.86 -18.23 3.25
CA LEU A 11 -24.42 -17.20 4.17
C LEU A 11 -25.62 -16.70 4.98
N PRO A 12 -25.42 -16.29 6.26
CA PRO A 12 -26.48 -15.71 7.06
C PRO A 12 -27.02 -14.44 6.37
N PRO A 13 -28.34 -14.19 6.43
CA PRO A 13 -28.92 -12.98 5.85
C PRO A 13 -28.32 -11.74 6.51
N ALA A 14 -28.04 -10.72 5.71
CA ALA A 14 -27.59 -9.44 6.22
C ALA A 14 -28.64 -8.84 7.15
N PRO A 15 -28.29 -8.28 8.32
CA PRO A 15 -29.25 -7.61 9.19
C PRO A 15 -29.86 -6.43 8.44
N ALA A 16 -31.17 -6.19 8.67
CA ALA A 16 -31.94 -5.12 8.00
C ALA A 16 -31.38 -3.70 8.31
N ARG A 17 -30.63 -3.56 9.39
CA ARG A 17 -29.83 -2.38 9.72
C ARG A 17 -28.42 -2.87 10.09
N PRO A 18 -27.37 -2.10 9.74
CA PRO A 18 -26.08 -2.33 10.36
C PRO A 18 -26.28 -2.33 11.87
N ALA A 19 -25.69 -3.27 12.60
CA ALA A 19 -25.68 -3.24 14.04
C ALA A 19 -25.26 -1.82 14.44
N GLU A 20 -26.07 -1.15 15.27
CA GLU A 20 -25.71 0.18 15.74
C GLU A 20 -24.33 0.07 16.35
N ASP A 21 -23.40 0.84 15.80
CA ASP A 21 -21.97 0.72 16.05
C ASP A 21 -21.65 1.31 17.43
N THR A 22 -22.26 0.72 18.46
CA THR A 22 -22.04 1.07 19.85
C THR A 22 -20.68 0.60 20.31
N GLY A 23 -19.59 1.12 19.70
CA GLY A 23 -18.25 0.93 20.20
C GLY A 23 -17.21 0.40 19.23
N GLN A 24 -17.54 0.09 17.98
CA GLN A 24 -16.55 -0.45 17.05
C GLN A 24 -15.56 0.58 16.49
N VAL A 25 -15.84 1.89 16.66
CA VAL A 25 -14.86 2.94 16.32
C VAL A 25 -13.56 2.76 17.11
N SER A 26 -13.65 2.19 18.33
CA SER A 26 -12.46 1.90 19.13
C SER A 26 -11.64 0.69 18.62
N GLN A 27 -12.14 -0.06 17.67
CA GLN A 27 -11.44 -1.23 17.06
C GLN A 27 -10.68 -0.89 15.79
N LEU A 28 -10.88 0.30 15.23
CA LEU A 28 -10.07 0.75 14.13
C LEU A 28 -8.67 1.08 14.64
N PRO A 29 -7.62 0.63 13.94
CA PRO A 29 -6.27 1.02 14.29
C PRO A 29 -6.15 2.55 14.25
N PRO A 30 -5.44 3.18 15.18
CA PRO A 30 -5.29 4.62 15.22
C PRO A 30 -4.69 5.11 13.90
N TYR A 31 -5.23 6.22 13.39
CA TYR A 31 -4.69 6.84 12.20
C TYR A 31 -3.24 7.28 12.44
N LYS A 32 -2.38 6.96 11.49
CA LYS A 32 -0.98 7.43 11.46
C LYS A 32 -0.82 8.48 10.38
N ILE A 33 -0.26 9.60 10.77
CA ILE A 33 -0.01 10.76 9.92
C ILE A 33 0.83 10.33 8.71
N GLN A 34 0.41 10.79 7.53
CA GLN A 34 1.03 10.50 6.25
C GLN A 34 1.70 11.75 5.67
N VAL A 35 2.65 11.54 4.75
CA VAL A 35 3.22 12.64 3.95
C VAL A 35 2.12 13.29 3.12
N GLY A 36 2.06 14.62 3.16
CA GLY A 36 1.04 15.40 2.46
C GLY A 36 -0.25 15.63 3.25
N ASP A 37 -0.38 15.09 4.47
CA ASP A 37 -1.48 15.46 5.37
C ASP A 37 -1.38 16.94 5.75
N ILE A 38 -2.52 17.58 5.93
CA ILE A 38 -2.62 18.95 6.42
C ILE A 38 -3.09 18.91 7.87
N LEU A 39 -2.26 19.43 8.76
CA LEU A 39 -2.51 19.55 10.17
C LEU A 39 -2.84 21.01 10.52
N ASP A 40 -3.79 21.21 11.41
CA ASP A 40 -4.16 22.52 12.00
C ASP A 40 -3.65 22.54 13.44
N LEU A 41 -2.66 23.39 13.70
CA LEU A 41 -2.12 23.64 15.03
C LEU A 41 -2.82 24.83 15.65
N ARG A 42 -3.35 24.63 16.86
CA ARG A 42 -4.03 25.68 17.63
C ARG A 42 -3.46 25.81 19.02
N LEU A 43 -2.93 26.99 19.31
CA LEU A 43 -2.47 27.36 20.62
C LEU A 43 -3.50 28.25 21.32
N MET A 44 -4.11 27.73 22.38
CA MET A 44 -5.20 28.46 23.08
C MET A 44 -4.75 29.78 23.70
N LEU A 45 -3.50 29.86 24.16
CA LEU A 45 -2.96 31.04 24.83
C LEU A 45 -2.17 31.99 23.91
N ASN A 46 -1.86 31.53 22.70
CA ASN A 46 -1.05 32.24 21.71
C ASN A 46 -1.66 32.06 20.31
N PRO A 47 -2.86 32.63 20.04
CA PRO A 47 -3.57 32.43 18.79
C PRO A 47 -2.81 32.97 17.56
N GLU A 48 -1.84 33.86 17.75
CA GLU A 48 -0.94 34.37 16.72
C GLU A 48 0.01 33.31 16.16
N LEU A 49 0.19 32.20 16.88
CA LEU A 49 0.99 31.05 16.45
C LEU A 49 0.14 29.91 15.87
N ASN A 50 -1.17 30.12 15.70
CA ASN A 50 -2.00 29.16 15.01
C ASN A 50 -1.62 29.09 13.54
N GLU A 51 -1.40 27.88 13.05
CA GLU A 51 -0.95 27.69 11.67
C GLU A 51 -1.41 26.36 11.08
N GLU A 52 -1.59 26.34 9.77
CA GLU A 52 -1.83 25.13 9.00
C GLU A 52 -0.50 24.64 8.43
N ILE A 53 -0.21 23.36 8.64
CA ILE A 53 1.08 22.76 8.29
C ILE A 53 0.83 21.53 7.44
N THR A 54 1.57 21.42 6.35
CA THR A 54 1.59 20.22 5.52
C THR A 54 2.79 19.35 5.92
N VAL A 55 2.54 18.05 6.09
CA VAL A 55 3.62 17.08 6.32
C VAL A 55 4.49 16.98 5.07
N ARG A 56 5.77 17.31 5.23
CA ARG A 56 6.75 17.35 4.14
C ARG A 56 7.06 15.96 3.57
N PRO A 57 7.65 15.86 2.37
CA PRO A 57 8.05 14.58 1.76
C PRO A 57 9.04 13.76 2.59
N ASP A 58 9.84 14.40 3.45
CA ASP A 58 10.75 13.75 4.39
C ASP A 58 10.05 13.25 5.68
N GLY A 59 8.72 13.46 5.76
CA GLY A 59 7.90 13.05 6.91
C GLY A 59 7.92 14.01 8.09
N HIS A 60 8.62 15.13 7.99
CA HIS A 60 8.70 16.13 9.05
C HIS A 60 7.70 17.25 8.83
N ILE A 61 7.45 18.00 9.89
CA ILE A 61 6.72 19.26 9.88
C ILE A 61 7.64 20.39 10.37
N SER A 62 7.37 21.60 9.92
CA SER A 62 8.01 22.80 10.40
C SER A 62 6.94 23.78 10.84
N THR A 63 7.11 24.32 12.02
CA THR A 63 6.24 25.33 12.62
C THR A 63 7.04 26.62 12.87
N THR A 64 6.34 27.69 13.27
CA THR A 64 6.98 28.95 13.61
C THR A 64 8.06 28.80 14.71
N LEU A 65 7.88 27.92 15.68
CA LEU A 65 8.81 27.73 16.79
C LEU A 65 9.64 26.44 16.70
N VAL A 66 9.09 25.38 16.08
CA VAL A 66 9.75 24.07 15.94
C VAL A 66 10.01 23.81 14.46
N HIS A 67 11.28 23.79 14.09
CA HIS A 67 11.65 23.77 12.68
C HIS A 67 11.68 22.39 12.02
N ASP A 68 11.80 21.31 12.80
CA ASP A 68 12.00 19.98 12.23
C ASP A 68 11.53 18.87 13.19
N GLU A 69 10.21 18.62 13.23
CA GLU A 69 9.62 17.56 14.05
C GLU A 69 9.06 16.44 13.18
N LEU A 70 9.41 15.19 13.50
CA LEU A 70 8.92 14.02 12.78
C LEU A 70 7.44 13.81 13.06
N ALA A 71 6.60 13.91 12.02
CA ALA A 71 5.16 13.68 12.10
C ALA A 71 4.75 12.34 11.48
N TYR A 72 5.41 11.92 10.40
CA TYR A 72 5.09 10.69 9.67
C TYR A 72 5.11 9.46 10.57
N GLY A 73 4.04 8.65 10.48
CA GLY A 73 3.91 7.40 11.22
C GLY A 73 3.49 7.54 12.68
N ARG A 74 3.46 8.76 13.24
CA ARG A 74 2.90 9.04 14.56
C ARG A 74 1.39 9.21 14.47
N THR A 75 0.72 8.99 15.58
CA THR A 75 -0.68 9.39 15.77
C THR A 75 -0.75 10.86 16.13
N VAL A 76 -1.92 11.48 15.97
CA VAL A 76 -2.13 12.89 16.36
C VAL A 76 -1.83 13.13 17.85
N PRO A 77 -2.24 12.27 18.80
CA PRO A 77 -1.86 12.44 20.22
C PRO A 77 -0.36 12.35 20.47
N GLU A 78 0.35 11.43 19.79
CA GLU A 78 1.81 11.30 19.92
C GLU A 78 2.52 12.56 19.40
N LEU A 79 2.11 13.08 18.25
CA LEU A 79 2.66 14.34 17.72
C LEU A 79 2.34 15.53 18.63
N THR A 80 1.11 15.61 19.16
CA THR A 80 0.73 16.66 20.10
C THR A 80 1.63 16.65 21.32
N THR A 81 1.94 15.46 21.87
CA THR A 81 2.81 15.33 23.04
C THR A 81 4.24 15.78 22.72
N ALA A 82 4.79 15.42 21.58
CA ALA A 82 6.11 15.83 21.14
C ALA A 82 6.18 17.36 20.99
N LEU A 83 5.24 17.95 20.26
CA LEU A 83 5.18 19.40 20.08
C LEU A 83 4.99 20.16 21.39
N LEU A 84 4.18 19.65 22.34
CA LEU A 84 4.05 20.27 23.66
C LEU A 84 5.39 20.33 24.42
N THR A 85 6.23 19.32 24.25
CA THR A 85 7.57 19.31 24.86
C THR A 85 8.45 20.38 24.24
N ASP A 86 8.48 20.45 22.91
CA ASP A 86 9.32 21.40 22.19
C ASP A 86 8.87 22.85 22.40
N TYR A 87 7.57 23.11 22.29
CA TYR A 87 7.00 24.43 22.59
C TYR A 87 7.21 24.85 24.04
N GLY A 88 7.34 23.88 24.97
CA GLY A 88 7.61 24.12 26.39
C GLY A 88 8.98 24.75 26.66
N HIS A 89 9.92 24.69 25.72
CA HIS A 89 11.21 25.36 25.79
C HIS A 89 11.10 26.87 25.53
N GLU A 90 10.16 27.27 24.67
CA GLU A 90 9.97 28.64 24.22
C GLU A 90 8.81 29.36 24.93
N LEU A 91 7.76 28.60 25.30
CA LEU A 91 6.53 29.13 25.88
C LEU A 91 6.31 28.62 27.29
N ARG A 92 5.76 29.48 28.16
CA ARG A 92 5.31 29.09 29.51
C ARG A 92 3.98 28.38 29.46
N LYS A 93 3.96 27.07 29.81
CA LYS A 93 2.74 26.24 29.87
C LYS A 93 1.92 26.28 28.58
N PRO A 94 2.49 25.90 27.44
CA PRO A 94 1.77 25.91 26.18
C PRO A 94 0.53 25.00 26.26
N ARG A 95 -0.57 25.43 25.64
CA ARG A 95 -1.76 24.61 25.42
C ARG A 95 -1.99 24.49 23.93
N LEU A 96 -1.57 23.37 23.39
CA LEU A 96 -1.60 23.06 21.96
C LEU A 96 -2.62 21.97 21.70
N SER A 97 -3.41 22.14 20.64
CA SER A 97 -4.22 21.10 20.01
C SER A 97 -3.74 20.93 18.57
N VAL A 98 -3.59 19.68 18.15
CA VAL A 98 -3.31 19.33 16.76
C VAL A 98 -4.54 18.63 16.20
N GLU A 99 -5.05 19.13 15.10
CA GLU A 99 -6.18 18.54 14.39
C GLU A 99 -5.77 18.13 12.97
N LEU A 100 -6.20 16.98 12.51
CA LEU A 100 -6.02 16.57 11.12
C LEU A 100 -7.10 17.25 10.28
N LYS A 101 -6.71 18.28 9.53
CA LYS A 101 -7.62 19.05 8.69
C LYS A 101 -7.96 18.36 7.38
N SER A 102 -6.96 17.74 6.75
CA SER A 102 -7.13 17.03 5.49
C SER A 102 -6.20 15.84 5.40
N PHE A 103 -6.73 14.72 4.94
CA PHE A 103 -5.93 13.55 4.62
C PHE A 103 -5.23 13.71 3.29
N ALA A 104 -3.99 13.28 3.22
CA ALA A 104 -3.32 13.11 1.93
C ALA A 104 -4.09 12.09 1.06
N PRO A 105 -4.23 12.35 -0.24
CA PRO A 105 -4.83 11.37 -1.14
C PRO A 105 -3.93 10.14 -1.25
N THR A 106 -4.47 9.00 -0.89
CA THR A 106 -3.80 7.70 -1.02
C THR A 106 -4.05 7.13 -2.39
N ARG A 107 -3.00 6.69 -3.06
CA ARG A 107 -3.04 6.04 -4.37
C ARG A 107 -2.78 4.55 -4.23
N ILE A 108 -3.57 3.76 -4.91
CA ILE A 108 -3.35 2.32 -5.09
C ILE A 108 -3.48 1.99 -6.57
N TYR A 109 -2.78 0.97 -7.01
CA TYR A 109 -2.80 0.52 -8.38
C TYR A 109 -3.40 -0.88 -8.45
N VAL A 110 -4.37 -1.10 -9.31
CA VAL A 110 -4.98 -2.42 -9.52
C VAL A 110 -4.81 -2.81 -10.98
N GLY A 111 -4.22 -3.98 -11.20
CA GLY A 111 -3.92 -4.47 -12.53
C GLY A 111 -4.19 -5.96 -12.70
N GLY A 112 -3.93 -6.48 -13.91
CA GLY A 112 -4.20 -7.86 -14.28
C GLY A 112 -5.63 -8.10 -14.75
N GLU A 113 -6.19 -9.24 -14.39
CA GLU A 113 -7.50 -9.70 -14.85
C GLU A 113 -8.66 -9.11 -14.03
N VAL A 114 -8.72 -7.78 -13.97
CA VAL A 114 -9.84 -6.99 -13.46
C VAL A 114 -10.52 -6.25 -14.62
N ASN A 115 -11.80 -5.87 -14.46
CA ASN A 115 -12.54 -5.23 -15.54
C ASN A 115 -12.00 -3.85 -15.91
N ASN A 116 -11.61 -3.05 -14.91
CA ASN A 116 -11.08 -1.69 -15.09
C ASN A 116 -9.74 -1.55 -14.36
N PRO A 117 -8.61 -2.00 -14.94
CA PRO A 117 -7.31 -1.81 -14.36
C PRO A 117 -6.93 -0.30 -14.36
N GLY A 118 -6.25 0.16 -13.32
CA GLY A 118 -5.85 1.55 -13.23
C GLY A 118 -5.39 1.99 -11.86
N GLU A 119 -5.20 3.30 -11.74
CA GLU A 119 -4.91 3.99 -10.49
C GLU A 119 -6.22 4.38 -9.80
N PHE A 120 -6.31 4.11 -8.51
CA PHE A 120 -7.45 4.49 -7.67
C PHE A 120 -6.99 5.40 -6.54
N ILE A 121 -7.57 6.61 -6.50
CA ILE A 121 -7.30 7.61 -5.49
C ILE A 121 -8.40 7.54 -4.44
N THR A 122 -8.02 7.53 -3.17
CA THR A 122 -8.92 7.59 -2.03
C THR A 122 -8.45 8.64 -1.03
N VAL A 123 -9.38 9.29 -0.37
CA VAL A 123 -9.10 10.25 0.70
C VAL A 123 -9.62 9.65 2.00
N GLY A 124 -8.79 9.67 3.05
CA GLY A 124 -9.11 9.05 4.33
C GLY A 124 -8.58 7.61 4.44
N PRO A 125 -9.30 6.72 5.16
CA PRO A 125 -8.84 5.36 5.39
C PRO A 125 -8.55 4.61 4.09
N THR A 126 -7.47 3.84 4.10
CA THR A 126 -7.09 3.02 2.94
C THR A 126 -8.12 1.94 2.66
N LEU A 127 -8.27 1.58 1.39
CA LEU A 127 -9.15 0.50 0.97
C LEU A 127 -8.65 -0.86 1.45
N THR A 128 -9.58 -1.79 1.62
CA THR A 128 -9.23 -3.20 1.72
C THR A 128 -9.01 -3.80 0.32
N LEU A 129 -8.44 -5.00 0.26
CA LEU A 129 -8.23 -5.72 -0.98
C LEU A 129 -9.55 -5.91 -1.75
N ALA A 130 -10.58 -6.37 -1.07
CA ALA A 130 -11.89 -6.58 -1.67
C ALA A 130 -12.50 -5.28 -2.21
N GLN A 131 -12.37 -4.17 -1.45
CA GLN A 131 -12.84 -2.85 -1.88
C GLN A 131 -12.08 -2.34 -3.12
N ALA A 132 -10.78 -2.57 -3.18
CA ALA A 132 -9.95 -2.16 -4.32
C ALA A 132 -10.35 -2.90 -5.60
N ILE A 133 -10.54 -4.22 -5.50
CA ILE A 133 -10.99 -5.05 -6.64
C ILE A 133 -12.42 -4.68 -7.05
N ALA A 134 -13.33 -4.44 -6.08
CA ALA A 134 -14.67 -3.96 -6.38
C ALA A 134 -14.66 -2.62 -7.12
N ARG A 135 -13.79 -1.67 -6.73
CA ARG A 135 -13.58 -0.40 -7.45
C ARG A 135 -13.04 -0.60 -8.87
N ALA A 136 -12.20 -1.61 -9.07
CA ALA A 136 -11.72 -2.01 -10.39
C ALA A 136 -12.80 -2.75 -11.23
N GLY A 137 -14.05 -2.74 -10.78
CA GLY A 137 -15.17 -3.37 -11.49
C GLY A 137 -15.24 -4.89 -11.29
N GLY A 138 -14.54 -5.44 -10.31
CA GLY A 138 -14.46 -6.87 -10.05
C GLY A 138 -13.48 -7.60 -10.97
N LEU A 139 -13.41 -8.91 -10.79
CA LEU A 139 -12.60 -9.79 -11.64
C LEU A 139 -13.24 -9.97 -13.01
N LYS A 140 -12.43 -10.14 -14.04
CA LYS A 140 -12.94 -10.61 -15.34
C LYS A 140 -13.46 -12.03 -15.18
N LEU A 141 -14.67 -12.25 -15.66
CA LEU A 141 -15.34 -13.56 -15.59
C LEU A 141 -14.44 -14.65 -16.19
N MET A 142 -14.22 -15.71 -15.43
CA MET A 142 -13.45 -16.92 -15.81
C MET A 142 -11.97 -16.71 -16.10
N LEU A 143 -11.43 -15.53 -15.94
CA LEU A 143 -10.03 -15.26 -16.27
C LEU A 143 -9.18 -14.95 -15.02
N GLY A 144 -9.70 -14.16 -14.10
CA GLY A 144 -8.97 -13.78 -12.89
C GLY A 144 -8.85 -14.91 -11.86
N ASP A 145 -7.68 -15.11 -11.31
CA ASP A 145 -7.46 -16.07 -10.22
C ASP A 145 -7.80 -15.43 -8.87
N GLU A 146 -8.96 -15.79 -8.31
CA GLU A 146 -9.40 -15.33 -6.98
C GLU A 146 -8.61 -15.95 -5.82
N ASN A 147 -7.86 -17.05 -6.08
CA ASN A 147 -7.08 -17.74 -5.08
C ASN A 147 -5.68 -17.15 -4.88
N LYS A 148 -5.20 -16.35 -5.84
CA LYS A 148 -3.83 -15.82 -5.82
C LYS A 148 -3.80 -14.38 -6.32
N VAL A 149 -4.14 -13.46 -5.44
CA VAL A 149 -3.94 -12.04 -5.71
C VAL A 149 -2.58 -11.63 -5.13
N PHE A 150 -1.77 -10.96 -5.93
CA PHE A 150 -0.47 -10.46 -5.50
C PHE A 150 -0.56 -9.00 -5.12
N ILE A 151 0.22 -8.62 -4.11
CA ILE A 151 0.35 -7.24 -3.67
C ILE A 151 1.83 -6.92 -3.59
N ILE A 152 2.24 -5.89 -4.29
CA ILE A 152 3.58 -5.35 -4.22
C ILE A 152 3.51 -4.10 -3.35
N ARG A 153 4.20 -4.13 -2.22
CA ARG A 153 4.25 -3.04 -1.24
C ARG A 153 5.66 -2.51 -1.12
N ARG A 154 5.83 -1.20 -1.04
CA ARG A 154 7.11 -0.61 -0.68
C ARG A 154 7.36 -0.80 0.81
N GLY A 155 8.40 -1.55 1.13
CA GLY A 155 8.86 -1.77 2.48
C GLY A 155 9.87 -0.71 2.94
N PRO A 156 10.47 -0.91 4.12
CA PRO A 156 11.56 -0.07 4.60
C PRO A 156 12.70 0.00 3.56
N ASN A 157 13.33 1.17 3.45
CA ASN A 157 14.40 1.45 2.48
C ASN A 157 13.98 1.29 1.00
N ASP A 158 12.68 1.49 0.72
CA ASP A 158 12.09 1.37 -0.62
C ASP A 158 12.22 -0.03 -1.28
N VAL A 159 12.52 -1.05 -0.49
CA VAL A 159 12.64 -2.43 -0.97
C VAL A 159 11.24 -3.00 -1.19
N PRO A 160 10.91 -3.49 -2.42
CA PRO A 160 9.61 -4.06 -2.68
C PRO A 160 9.40 -5.37 -1.92
N GLN A 161 8.26 -5.48 -1.24
CA GLN A 161 7.77 -6.69 -0.59
C GLN A 161 6.67 -7.31 -1.43
N TYR A 162 6.77 -8.61 -1.67
CA TYR A 162 5.78 -9.37 -2.44
C TYR A 162 4.90 -10.16 -1.48
N LEU A 163 3.62 -9.82 -1.46
CA LEU A 163 2.62 -10.44 -0.61
C LEU A 163 1.60 -11.17 -1.50
N SER A 164 0.99 -12.20 -0.97
CA SER A 164 -0.13 -12.89 -1.62
C SER A 164 -1.35 -12.92 -0.71
N ALA A 165 -2.53 -12.80 -1.30
CA ALA A 165 -3.79 -12.87 -0.59
C ALA A 165 -4.79 -13.75 -1.37
N ARG A 166 -5.73 -14.35 -0.65
CA ARG A 166 -6.82 -15.15 -1.22
C ARG A 166 -8.12 -14.36 -1.18
N LEU A 167 -8.48 -13.76 -2.30
CA LEU A 167 -9.74 -13.02 -2.38
C LEU A 167 -10.95 -13.95 -2.20
N GLN A 168 -10.85 -15.20 -2.63
CA GLN A 168 -11.90 -16.19 -2.48
C GLN A 168 -12.31 -16.39 -1.01
N ASP A 169 -11.35 -16.46 -0.08
CA ASP A 169 -11.64 -16.68 1.34
C ASP A 169 -12.42 -15.49 1.95
N VAL A 170 -12.17 -14.28 1.43
CA VAL A 170 -12.92 -13.07 1.79
C VAL A 170 -14.33 -13.12 1.22
N MET A 171 -14.46 -13.37 -0.10
CA MET A 171 -15.75 -13.35 -0.81
C MET A 171 -16.72 -14.42 -0.30
N TRP A 172 -16.20 -15.57 0.14
CA TRP A 172 -17.01 -16.69 0.65
C TRP A 172 -17.17 -16.67 2.18
N GLY A 173 -16.70 -15.61 2.84
CA GLY A 173 -16.81 -15.45 4.29
C GLY A 173 -16.07 -16.50 5.12
N LYS A 174 -15.11 -17.22 4.50
CA LYS A 174 -14.33 -18.26 5.19
C LYS A 174 -13.33 -17.67 6.17
N ASP A 175 -12.67 -16.60 5.76
CA ASP A 175 -11.70 -15.87 6.58
C ASP A 175 -11.78 -14.37 6.30
N PRO A 176 -12.61 -13.63 7.06
CA PRO A 176 -12.71 -12.18 6.94
C PRO A 176 -11.39 -11.44 7.21
N ALA A 177 -10.47 -12.05 7.99
CA ALA A 177 -9.16 -11.46 8.27
C ALA A 177 -8.23 -11.44 7.05
N SER A 178 -8.55 -12.25 6.03
CA SER A 178 -7.84 -12.23 4.74
C SER A 178 -8.16 -10.97 3.90
N ASP A 179 -9.16 -10.17 4.26
CA ASP A 179 -9.43 -8.87 3.62
C ASP A 179 -8.46 -7.81 4.14
N ILE A 180 -7.23 -7.91 3.70
CA ILE A 180 -6.14 -7.06 4.16
C ILE A 180 -6.33 -5.61 3.75
N ARG A 181 -5.94 -4.68 4.64
CA ARG A 181 -5.86 -3.25 4.30
C ARG A 181 -4.64 -2.98 3.44
N LEU A 182 -4.88 -2.26 2.35
CA LEU A 182 -3.82 -1.83 1.45
C LEU A 182 -3.08 -0.63 2.05
N ALA A 183 -1.78 -0.55 1.80
CA ALA A 183 -0.98 0.61 2.13
C ALA A 183 -0.97 1.61 0.96
N PRO A 184 -0.60 2.88 1.19
CA PRO A 184 -0.35 3.84 0.12
C PRO A 184 0.64 3.27 -0.91
N TYR A 185 0.34 3.47 -2.19
CA TYR A 185 1.13 3.02 -3.34
C TYR A 185 1.23 1.49 -3.51
N ASP A 186 0.41 0.70 -2.83
CA ASP A 186 0.33 -0.73 -3.10
C ASP A 186 -0.10 -0.99 -4.54
N VAL A 187 0.53 -1.97 -5.17
CA VAL A 187 0.14 -2.48 -6.48
C VAL A 187 -0.53 -3.85 -6.28
N VAL A 188 -1.82 -3.91 -6.54
CA VAL A 188 -2.62 -5.14 -6.51
C VAL A 188 -2.63 -5.72 -7.92
N TYR A 189 -2.23 -6.95 -8.07
CA TYR A 189 -2.23 -7.65 -9.35
C TYR A 189 -3.01 -8.96 -9.28
N VAL A 190 -3.99 -9.09 -10.15
CA VAL A 190 -4.78 -10.31 -10.30
C VAL A 190 -4.24 -11.09 -11.50
N PRO A 191 -3.61 -12.25 -11.31
CA PRO A 191 -3.11 -13.04 -12.42
C PRO A 191 -4.27 -13.77 -13.15
N LEU A 192 -4.00 -14.20 -14.36
CA LEU A 192 -4.84 -15.14 -15.08
C LEU A 192 -4.87 -16.49 -14.32
N SER A 193 -5.99 -17.17 -14.32
CA SER A 193 -6.09 -18.51 -13.73
C SER A 193 -5.19 -19.51 -14.48
N GLY A 194 -3.99 -19.76 -13.95
CA GLY A 194 -3.00 -20.67 -14.51
C GLY A 194 -1.58 -20.36 -14.02
N VAL A 195 -0.85 -21.41 -13.66
CA VAL A 195 0.48 -21.32 -12.99
C VAL A 195 1.56 -20.62 -13.85
N ALA A 196 1.39 -20.56 -15.17
CA ALA A 196 2.43 -20.06 -16.08
C ALA A 196 2.60 -18.54 -16.09
N GLU A 197 1.60 -17.75 -15.67
CA GLU A 197 1.65 -16.29 -15.79
C GLU A 197 2.25 -15.57 -14.57
N VAL A 198 2.24 -16.22 -13.42
CA VAL A 198 2.93 -15.70 -12.22
C VAL A 198 4.40 -15.46 -12.52
N TYR A 199 5.04 -16.39 -13.24
CA TYR A 199 6.43 -16.27 -13.64
C TYR A 199 6.67 -15.15 -14.67
N ARG A 200 5.73 -14.93 -15.62
CA ARG A 200 5.82 -13.82 -16.58
C ARG A 200 5.67 -12.45 -15.89
N PHE A 201 4.75 -12.33 -14.94
CA PHE A 201 4.57 -11.10 -14.17
C PHE A 201 5.86 -10.77 -13.41
N PHE A 202 6.44 -11.74 -12.70
CA PHE A 202 7.70 -11.54 -12.01
C PHE A 202 8.85 -11.19 -12.96
N GLN A 203 8.94 -11.80 -14.11
CA GLN A 203 9.95 -11.45 -15.12
C GLN A 203 9.74 -10.06 -15.72
N GLN A 204 8.51 -9.71 -16.04
CA GLN A 204 8.18 -8.45 -16.71
C GLN A 204 8.31 -7.24 -15.79
N TYR A 205 7.95 -7.38 -14.51
CA TYR A 205 8.01 -6.28 -13.54
C TYR A 205 9.32 -6.26 -12.72
N LEU A 206 9.89 -7.42 -12.37
CA LEU A 206 11.13 -7.47 -11.60
C LEU A 206 12.35 -7.12 -12.47
N LEU A 207 12.45 -7.68 -13.68
CA LEU A 207 13.60 -7.46 -14.55
C LEU A 207 13.59 -6.08 -15.20
N SER A 208 12.43 -5.42 -15.30
CA SER A 208 12.34 -4.05 -15.81
C SER A 208 12.82 -2.99 -14.82
N PHE A 209 12.81 -3.30 -13.52
CA PHE A 209 13.23 -2.36 -12.46
C PHE A 209 14.63 -2.61 -11.92
N VAL A 210 15.24 -3.75 -12.24
CA VAL A 210 16.63 -4.03 -11.90
C VAL A 210 17.41 -4.16 -13.20
N PRO A 211 18.19 -3.15 -13.62
CA PRO A 211 19.10 -3.30 -14.74
C PRO A 211 20.28 -4.19 -14.30
N VAL A 212 20.04 -5.49 -14.14
CA VAL A 212 21.13 -6.47 -13.95
C VAL A 212 21.57 -6.90 -15.33
N SER A 213 22.47 -6.15 -15.90
CA SER A 213 23.24 -6.60 -17.07
C SER A 213 24.25 -7.66 -16.61
N TRP A 214 23.81 -8.90 -16.51
CA TRP A 214 24.74 -10.03 -16.43
C TRP A 214 25.29 -10.30 -17.83
N GLY A 215 26.30 -9.53 -18.21
CA GLY A 215 27.07 -9.78 -19.40
C GLY A 215 27.99 -10.98 -19.18
N PHE A 216 27.51 -12.18 -19.41
CA PHE A 216 28.38 -13.32 -19.60
C PHE A 216 28.93 -13.28 -21.02
N SER A 217 30.12 -12.69 -21.19
CA SER A 217 30.89 -12.77 -22.45
C SER A 217 31.63 -14.08 -22.47
N TYR A 218 31.07 -15.10 -23.11
CA TYR A 218 31.84 -16.31 -23.47
C TYR A 218 32.65 -16.03 -24.75
N VAL A 219 33.95 -15.79 -24.61
CA VAL A 219 34.86 -15.78 -25.73
C VAL A 219 35.24 -17.23 -26.00
N ILE A 220 34.59 -17.86 -26.99
CA ILE A 220 35.08 -19.14 -27.54
C ILE A 220 36.23 -18.79 -28.46
N ASN A 221 37.47 -18.95 -27.98
CA ASN A 221 38.65 -18.80 -28.78
C ASN A 221 38.89 -20.13 -29.53
N SER A 222 38.26 -20.33 -30.68
CA SER A 222 38.55 -21.39 -31.59
C SER A 222 39.71 -20.94 -32.48
N ASN A 223 40.94 -21.26 -32.05
CA ASN A 223 42.14 -21.09 -32.85
C ASN A 223 42.33 -22.35 -33.74
N PRO A 224 42.10 -22.32 -35.05
CA PRO A 224 42.47 -23.40 -35.89
C PRO A 224 44.00 -23.34 -36.07
N ALA A 225 44.69 -24.34 -35.57
CA ALA A 225 46.12 -24.54 -35.82
C ALA A 225 46.35 -24.65 -37.32
N SER A 226 46.92 -23.63 -37.90
CA SER A 226 47.50 -23.69 -39.27
C SER A 226 48.71 -24.57 -39.27
N SER A 227 48.57 -25.76 -39.83
CA SER A 227 49.69 -26.64 -40.21
C SER A 227 50.53 -26.00 -41.32
N VAL A 228 51.73 -25.53 -40.96
CA VAL A 228 52.74 -25.12 -41.93
C VAL A 228 53.36 -26.38 -42.51
N VAL A 229 53.15 -26.64 -43.82
CA VAL A 229 53.85 -27.68 -44.59
C VAL A 229 55.13 -27.05 -45.06
N PRO A 230 56.33 -27.63 -44.80
CA PRO A 230 57.59 -27.17 -45.41
C PRO A 230 57.68 -27.66 -46.84
N VAL A 231 57.87 -26.74 -47.80
CA VAL A 231 58.27 -27.05 -49.16
C VAL A 231 59.80 -27.15 -49.22
N LYS A 232 60.24 -28.21 -49.85
CA LYS A 232 61.63 -28.54 -50.10
C LYS A 232 62.18 -27.74 -51.28
#